data_6956141dd75683edbd161f30becdd2cf
#
_entry.id   6956141dd75683edbd161f30becdd2cf
#
_cell.length_a   1.000
_cell.length_b   1.000
_cell.length_c   1.000
_cell.angle_alpha   90.00
_cell.angle_beta   90.00
_cell.angle_gamma   90.00
#
_symmetry.space_group_name_H-M   'P 1'
#
loop_
_entity.id
_entity.type
_entity.pdbx_description
1 polymer ?
#
loop_
_entity_poly.entity_id
_entity_poly.type
_entity_poly.pdbx_seq_one_letter_code
_entity_poly.pdbx_strand_id
1 'polypeptide(L)'
;VRSSAASDVYKRQLQYKCNNSTPAWEQRKLSEVATFGGGHTPPMADPDNYEDGYVLWVTSQDVKSNYLDRTTTQITEKGAKELTLYPAGSLVMVTRSGILRHTLPVAELRKPSTVNQDIRVILPQGECCGEWLLQFFISHNKELLLEFGKTGTTVESVDFGKIKDMLLYMPSTVEQQQIGDFFAKLDSLITLHQRKLELLQNIKKSLLDKMFV
;
A
#
# COMPACT_ATOMS: atom_id res chain seq x y z
N VAL A 1 1.95 32.72 -0.17
CA VAL A 1 0.88 32.35 0.76
C VAL A 1 0.26 31.00 0.34
N ARG A 2 0.98 29.89 0.48
CA ARG A 2 0.46 28.53 0.21
C ARG A 2 0.84 27.48 1.28
N SER A 3 1.25 27.94 2.49
CA SER A 3 1.68 27.03 3.57
C SER A 3 0.61 26.81 4.67
N SER A 4 -0.56 27.43 4.56
CA SER A 4 -1.56 27.43 5.64
C SER A 4 -2.51 26.22 5.62
N ALA A 5 -2.90 25.72 4.43
CA ALA A 5 -3.95 24.72 4.33
C ALA A 5 -3.55 23.31 4.86
N ALA A 6 -2.31 22.87 4.61
CA ALA A 6 -1.81 21.59 5.12
C ALA A 6 -1.66 21.63 6.65
N SER A 7 -1.16 22.74 7.19
CA SER A 7 -1.08 22.97 8.64
C SER A 7 -2.45 22.98 9.31
N ASP A 8 -3.49 23.45 8.63
CA ASP A 8 -4.84 23.56 9.18
C ASP A 8 -5.60 22.23 9.17
N VAL A 9 -5.29 21.34 8.21
CA VAL A 9 -5.82 19.96 8.20
C VAL A 9 -5.25 19.16 9.38
N TYR A 10 -3.95 19.27 9.64
CA TYR A 10 -3.32 18.65 10.81
C TYR A 10 -3.85 19.25 12.13
N LYS A 11 -4.11 20.54 12.19
CA LYS A 11 -4.69 21.20 13.38
C LYS A 11 -6.14 20.81 13.65
N ARG A 12 -6.94 20.51 12.62
CA ARG A 12 -8.33 20.05 12.80
C ARG A 12 -8.42 18.66 13.40
N GLN A 13 -7.47 17.75 13.14
CA GLN A 13 -7.40 16.46 13.82
C GLN A 13 -7.15 16.60 15.34
N LEU A 14 -6.48 17.68 15.78
CA LEU A 14 -6.21 17.94 17.18
C LEU A 14 -7.42 18.52 17.96
N GLN A 15 -8.51 18.91 17.30
CA GLN A 15 -9.65 19.56 17.94
C GLN A 15 -10.81 18.62 18.34
N TYR A 16 -10.74 17.32 18.07
CA TYR A 16 -11.64 16.38 18.72
C TYR A 16 -11.18 16.11 20.15
N LYS A 17 -11.30 17.10 21.00
CA LYS A 17 -11.30 16.92 22.47
C LYS A 17 -12.57 16.16 22.84
N CYS A 18 -12.53 14.85 22.77
CA CYS A 18 -13.40 14.03 23.60
C CYS A 18 -12.99 14.26 25.05
N ASN A 19 -13.92 14.76 25.85
CA ASN A 19 -13.79 15.00 27.30
C ASN A 19 -13.72 13.69 28.09
N ASN A 20 -12.92 12.73 27.73
CA ASN A 20 -12.54 11.56 28.52
C ASN A 20 -11.11 11.20 28.13
N SER A 21 -10.20 11.36 29.04
CA SER A 21 -8.81 10.86 29.21
C SER A 21 -8.26 9.82 28.21
N THR A 22 -8.48 10.00 26.93
CA THR A 22 -7.71 9.27 25.91
C THR A 22 -6.32 9.90 25.85
N PRO A 23 -5.24 9.10 25.95
CA PRO A 23 -3.88 9.62 25.76
C PRO A 23 -3.80 10.40 24.44
N ALA A 24 -3.16 11.56 24.46
CA ALA A 24 -2.90 12.30 23.23
C ALA A 24 -2.07 11.41 22.30
N TRP A 25 -2.41 11.39 20.99
CA TRP A 25 -1.62 10.67 20.00
C TRP A 25 -0.18 11.20 19.97
N GLU A 26 0.78 10.27 20.00
CA GLU A 26 2.19 10.62 20.02
C GLU A 26 2.67 10.99 18.62
N GLN A 27 3.45 12.06 18.53
CA GLN A 27 4.04 12.48 17.26
C GLN A 27 5.38 11.76 17.05
N ARG A 28 5.49 10.96 15.99
CA ARG A 28 6.68 10.21 15.62
C ARG A 28 6.97 10.37 14.12
N LYS A 29 8.25 10.34 13.73
CA LYS A 29 8.58 10.23 12.31
C LYS A 29 8.36 8.81 11.81
N LEU A 30 7.94 8.66 10.54
CA LEU A 30 7.81 7.33 9.93
C LEU A 30 9.15 6.56 10.01
N SER A 31 10.29 7.25 9.85
CA SER A 31 11.63 6.65 9.96
C SER A 31 12.01 6.14 11.35
N GLU A 32 11.29 6.53 12.39
CA GLU A 32 11.49 6.04 13.76
C GLU A 32 10.72 4.75 14.05
N VAL A 33 9.68 4.48 13.26
CA VAL A 33 8.72 3.39 13.51
C VAL A 33 8.65 2.36 12.38
N ALA A 34 9.48 2.53 11.34
CA ALA A 34 9.58 1.59 10.24
C ALA A 34 11.01 1.56 9.65
N THR A 35 11.39 0.43 9.09
CA THR A 35 12.54 0.31 8.20
C THR A 35 12.09 0.23 6.75
N PHE A 36 13.02 0.42 5.82
CA PHE A 36 12.69 0.60 4.41
C PHE A 36 13.57 -0.26 3.53
N GLY A 37 12.97 -0.70 2.43
CA GLY A 37 13.64 -1.48 1.42
C GLY A 37 13.20 -1.11 0.00
N GLY A 38 13.69 -1.87 -0.94
CA GLY A 38 13.36 -1.77 -2.36
C GLY A 38 13.91 -2.97 -3.11
N GLY A 39 13.82 -2.94 -4.41
CA GLY A 39 14.33 -4.00 -5.26
C GLY A 39 14.78 -3.49 -6.61
N HIS A 40 14.96 -4.42 -7.53
CA HIS A 40 15.32 -4.14 -8.90
C HIS A 40 14.67 -5.16 -9.86
N THR A 41 14.87 -4.96 -11.13
CA THR A 41 14.40 -5.88 -12.17
C THR A 41 15.54 -6.82 -12.52
N PRO A 42 15.38 -8.15 -12.37
CA PRO A 42 16.33 -9.12 -12.92
C PRO A 42 16.47 -8.93 -14.44
N PRO A 43 17.63 -9.28 -15.02
CA PRO A 43 17.84 -9.14 -16.46
C PRO A 43 16.72 -9.82 -17.28
N MET A 44 15.92 -9.02 -18.00
CA MET A 44 14.75 -9.52 -18.74
C MET A 44 15.16 -10.34 -19.99
N ALA A 45 16.37 -10.14 -20.48
CA ALA A 45 16.90 -10.90 -21.61
C ALA A 45 17.31 -12.36 -21.25
N ASP A 46 17.35 -12.67 -19.98
CA ASP A 46 17.67 -14.02 -19.48
C ASP A 46 16.38 -14.74 -19.05
N PRO A 47 15.86 -15.69 -19.86
CA PRO A 47 14.63 -16.40 -19.57
C PRO A 47 14.67 -17.18 -18.25
N ASP A 48 15.84 -17.68 -17.86
CA ASP A 48 16.02 -18.44 -16.61
C ASP A 48 15.63 -17.63 -15.36
N ASN A 49 15.52 -16.32 -15.46
CA ASN A 49 15.05 -15.50 -14.35
C ASN A 49 13.52 -15.52 -14.18
N TYR A 50 12.76 -15.96 -15.21
CA TYR A 50 11.30 -15.80 -15.28
C TYR A 50 10.54 -17.07 -15.58
N GLU A 51 11.06 -17.95 -16.47
CA GLU A 51 10.36 -19.16 -16.88
C GLU A 51 10.18 -20.10 -15.69
N ASP A 52 8.94 -20.57 -15.51
CA ASP A 52 8.52 -21.40 -14.37
C ASP A 52 8.81 -20.78 -12.99
N GLY A 53 8.82 -19.44 -12.94
CA GLY A 53 9.02 -18.70 -11.70
C GLY A 53 7.89 -18.92 -10.70
N TYR A 54 8.23 -18.98 -9.41
CA TYR A 54 7.29 -19.19 -8.30
C TYR A 54 7.46 -18.15 -7.18
N VAL A 55 8.52 -17.35 -7.25
CA VAL A 55 8.76 -16.25 -6.29
C VAL A 55 7.96 -15.03 -6.72
N LEU A 56 7.11 -14.51 -5.85
CA LEU A 56 6.31 -13.34 -6.15
C LEU A 56 7.22 -12.11 -6.33
N TRP A 57 7.03 -11.40 -7.45
CA TRP A 57 7.78 -10.20 -7.79
C TRP A 57 6.80 -9.05 -8.08
N VAL A 58 6.72 -8.12 -7.14
CA VAL A 58 5.73 -7.02 -7.16
C VAL A 58 6.23 -5.88 -8.04
N THR A 59 5.37 -5.45 -8.93
CA THR A 59 5.53 -4.29 -9.80
C THR A 59 4.42 -3.26 -9.56
N SER A 60 4.53 -2.07 -10.15
CA SER A 60 3.47 -1.05 -10.04
C SER A 60 2.12 -1.50 -10.62
N GLN A 61 2.11 -2.53 -11.49
CA GLN A 61 0.89 -3.08 -12.08
C GLN A 61 0.12 -3.99 -11.13
N ASP A 62 0.77 -4.51 -10.10
CA ASP A 62 0.18 -5.45 -9.16
C ASP A 62 -0.53 -4.74 -7.99
N VAL A 63 -0.09 -3.52 -7.64
CA VAL A 63 -0.62 -2.76 -6.49
C VAL A 63 -1.96 -2.10 -6.86
N LYS A 64 -3.02 -2.92 -6.94
CA LYS A 64 -4.40 -2.51 -7.30
C LYS A 64 -5.41 -2.73 -6.18
N SER A 65 -5.01 -3.42 -5.13
CA SER A 65 -5.83 -3.71 -3.94
C SER A 65 -5.00 -3.47 -2.69
N ASN A 66 -5.67 -3.32 -1.55
CA ASN A 66 -5.01 -3.07 -0.27
C ASN A 66 -4.16 -4.26 0.21
N TYR A 67 -4.40 -5.46 -0.33
CA TYR A 67 -3.72 -6.69 0.06
C TYR A 67 -3.26 -7.47 -1.16
N LEU A 68 -1.99 -7.92 -1.16
CA LEU A 68 -1.37 -8.66 -2.26
C LEU A 68 -1.03 -10.08 -1.84
N ASP A 69 -1.65 -11.06 -2.49
CA ASP A 69 -1.40 -12.50 -2.32
C ASP A 69 -0.82 -13.16 -3.58
N ARG A 70 -0.76 -12.41 -4.70
CA ARG A 70 -0.30 -12.85 -6.01
C ARG A 70 0.28 -11.68 -6.79
N THR A 71 1.08 -11.97 -7.80
CA THR A 71 1.64 -11.01 -8.76
C THR A 71 1.37 -11.47 -10.19
N THR A 72 1.36 -10.53 -11.11
CA THR A 72 1.20 -10.80 -12.54
C THR A 72 2.40 -11.58 -13.09
N THR A 73 3.59 -11.25 -12.62
CA THR A 73 4.84 -11.91 -12.99
C THR A 73 5.44 -12.55 -11.74
N GLN A 74 5.97 -13.75 -11.89
CA GLN A 74 6.77 -14.43 -10.89
C GLN A 74 8.17 -14.64 -11.45
N ILE A 75 9.16 -14.74 -10.58
CA ILE A 75 10.55 -14.97 -10.94
C ILE A 75 11.05 -16.27 -10.33
N THR A 76 12.09 -16.82 -10.92
CA THR A 76 12.75 -18.02 -10.41
C THR A 76 13.60 -17.70 -9.17
N GLU A 77 14.11 -18.72 -8.51
CA GLU A 77 15.11 -18.54 -7.45
C GLU A 77 16.38 -17.86 -7.97
N LYS A 78 16.79 -18.13 -9.21
CA LYS A 78 17.90 -17.45 -9.87
C LYS A 78 17.62 -15.96 -10.03
N GLY A 79 16.43 -15.58 -10.50
CA GLY A 79 16.01 -14.20 -10.65
C GLY A 79 15.88 -13.48 -9.30
N ALA A 80 15.55 -14.20 -8.23
CA ALA A 80 15.42 -13.65 -6.89
C ALA A 80 16.73 -13.55 -6.10
N LYS A 81 17.82 -14.17 -6.58
CA LYS A 81 19.06 -14.35 -5.84
C LYS A 81 19.65 -13.06 -5.26
N GLU A 82 19.55 -11.97 -6.00
CA GLU A 82 20.09 -10.66 -5.60
C GLU A 82 19.01 -9.72 -5.03
N LEU A 83 17.78 -10.21 -4.89
CA LEU A 83 16.64 -9.46 -4.37
C LEU A 83 16.38 -9.82 -2.91
N THR A 84 15.92 -8.84 -2.16
CA THR A 84 15.44 -9.08 -0.80
C THR A 84 14.05 -9.68 -0.85
N LEU A 85 13.85 -10.84 -0.21
CA LEU A 85 12.53 -11.41 0.02
C LEU A 85 11.92 -10.79 1.27
N TYR A 86 10.93 -9.93 1.08
CA TYR A 86 10.22 -9.25 2.17
C TYR A 86 9.13 -10.15 2.74
N PRO A 87 8.97 -10.20 4.07
CA PRO A 87 7.97 -11.05 4.72
C PRO A 87 6.54 -10.53 4.47
N ALA A 88 5.55 -11.42 4.67
CA ALA A 88 4.16 -11.01 4.81
C ALA A 88 4.00 -9.97 5.93
N GLY A 89 3.05 -9.03 5.79
CA GLY A 89 2.87 -7.89 6.69
C GLY A 89 3.71 -6.67 6.32
N SER A 90 4.67 -6.78 5.38
CA SER A 90 5.36 -5.63 4.83
C SER A 90 4.42 -4.80 3.95
N LEU A 91 4.53 -3.47 4.01
CA LEU A 91 3.80 -2.59 3.10
C LEU A 91 4.65 -2.29 1.87
N VAL A 92 4.01 -2.25 0.71
CA VAL A 92 4.62 -1.85 -0.57
C VAL A 92 3.97 -0.58 -1.07
N MET A 93 4.77 0.38 -1.50
CA MET A 93 4.32 1.67 -2.02
C MET A 93 4.89 1.88 -3.41
N VAL A 94 4.04 2.22 -4.37
CA VAL A 94 4.48 2.62 -5.71
C VAL A 94 5.09 4.01 -5.63
N THR A 95 6.37 4.14 -5.99
CA THR A 95 7.09 5.41 -5.91
C THR A 95 7.42 6.00 -7.28
N ARG A 96 7.22 5.22 -8.36
CA ARG A 96 7.43 5.67 -9.74
C ARG A 96 6.47 4.93 -10.68
N SER A 97 5.52 5.63 -11.27
CA SER A 97 4.57 5.09 -12.26
C SER A 97 3.65 6.19 -12.77
N GLY A 98 3.08 6.04 -13.97
CA GLY A 98 2.03 6.92 -14.49
C GLY A 98 0.75 6.94 -13.64
N ILE A 99 0.50 5.93 -12.81
CA ILE A 99 -0.66 5.87 -11.90
C ILE A 99 -0.60 6.97 -10.83
N LEU A 100 0.58 7.48 -10.51
CA LEU A 100 0.80 8.55 -9.53
C LEU A 100 0.21 9.90 -9.95
N ARG A 101 -0.33 10.02 -11.17
CA ARG A 101 -1.19 11.16 -11.56
C ARG A 101 -2.50 11.21 -10.79
N HIS A 102 -2.97 10.09 -10.30
CA HIS A 102 -4.31 9.94 -9.74
C HIS A 102 -4.34 9.44 -8.31
N THR A 103 -3.38 8.58 -7.94
CA THR A 103 -3.37 7.91 -6.65
C THR A 103 -1.96 7.50 -6.26
N LEU A 104 -1.71 7.34 -4.97
CA LEU A 104 -0.50 6.75 -4.40
C LEU A 104 -0.81 5.31 -3.96
N PRO A 105 -0.55 4.28 -4.81
CA PRO A 105 -0.89 2.92 -4.46
C PRO A 105 -0.02 2.41 -3.32
N VAL A 106 -0.66 1.89 -2.28
CA VAL A 106 -0.02 1.20 -1.15
C VAL A 106 -0.79 -0.07 -0.87
N ALA A 107 -0.09 -1.15 -0.56
CA ALA A 107 -0.69 -2.44 -0.22
C ALA A 107 0.16 -3.19 0.81
N GLU A 108 -0.46 -4.13 1.51
CA GLU A 108 0.21 -5.07 2.39
C GLU A 108 0.48 -6.39 1.65
N LEU A 109 1.68 -6.93 1.81
CA LEU A 109 2.04 -8.25 1.33
C LEU A 109 1.39 -9.34 2.21
N ARG A 110 0.60 -10.23 1.61
CA ARG A 110 0.03 -11.40 2.31
C ARG A 110 0.92 -12.64 2.23
N LYS A 111 1.95 -12.60 1.38
CA LYS A 111 2.95 -13.66 1.21
C LYS A 111 4.33 -13.02 1.06
N PRO A 112 5.40 -13.75 1.41
CA PRO A 112 6.76 -13.30 1.12
C PRO A 112 6.92 -12.96 -0.36
N SER A 113 7.46 -11.79 -0.66
CA SER A 113 7.58 -11.28 -2.02
C SER A 113 8.83 -10.43 -2.21
N THR A 114 9.32 -10.40 -3.43
CA THR A 114 10.33 -9.45 -3.90
C THR A 114 9.66 -8.29 -4.61
N VAL A 115 10.36 -7.20 -4.86
CA VAL A 115 9.81 -6.00 -5.51
C VAL A 115 10.75 -5.49 -6.61
N ASN A 116 10.21 -4.72 -7.56
CA ASN A 116 11.03 -4.03 -8.56
C ASN A 116 11.54 -2.66 -8.05
N GLN A 117 12.26 -1.92 -8.88
CA GLN A 117 12.85 -0.60 -8.55
C GLN A 117 11.82 0.50 -8.34
N ASP A 118 10.60 0.36 -8.85
CA ASP A 118 9.54 1.36 -8.77
C ASP A 118 8.73 1.27 -7.47
N ILE A 119 9.01 0.22 -6.68
CA ILE A 119 8.38 -0.06 -5.40
C ILE A 119 9.36 0.24 -4.25
N ARG A 120 8.84 0.85 -3.20
CA ARG A 120 9.50 0.91 -1.90
C ARG A 120 8.74 0.07 -0.90
N VAL A 121 9.50 -0.61 -0.06
CA VAL A 121 8.95 -1.45 1.00
C VAL A 121 9.09 -0.72 2.33
N ILE A 122 8.05 -0.74 3.12
CA ILE A 122 7.96 -0.17 4.46
C ILE A 122 7.70 -1.35 5.40
N LEU A 123 8.61 -1.57 6.33
CA LEU A 123 8.51 -2.63 7.34
C LEU A 123 8.23 -1.97 8.69
N PRO A 124 6.98 -1.97 9.15
CA PRO A 124 6.62 -1.43 10.47
C PRO A 124 7.42 -2.13 11.56
N GLN A 125 7.85 -1.38 12.56
CA GLN A 125 8.67 -1.89 13.66
C GLN A 125 8.18 -1.39 15.02
N GLY A 126 8.56 -2.12 16.07
CA GLY A 126 8.26 -1.75 17.44
C GLY A 126 6.74 -1.65 17.70
N GLU A 127 6.30 -0.48 18.13
CA GLU A 127 4.91 -0.22 18.48
C GLU A 127 4.02 0.20 17.28
N CYS A 128 4.52 0.13 16.05
CA CYS A 128 3.76 0.49 14.86
C CYS A 128 3.01 -0.73 14.31
N CYS A 129 1.69 -0.69 14.36
CA CYS A 129 0.83 -1.70 13.75
C CYS A 129 0.79 -1.51 12.23
N GLY A 130 1.18 -2.55 11.46
CA GLY A 130 1.21 -2.50 9.99
C GLY A 130 -0.14 -2.23 9.36
N GLU A 131 -1.20 -2.86 9.87
CA GLU A 131 -2.56 -2.64 9.37
C GLU A 131 -3.03 -1.21 9.60
N TRP A 132 -2.77 -0.63 10.80
CA TRP A 132 -3.05 0.78 11.05
C TRP A 132 -2.28 1.70 10.09
N LEU A 133 -0.99 1.43 9.88
CA LEU A 133 -0.17 2.22 8.98
C LEU A 133 -0.65 2.12 7.52
N LEU A 134 -1.11 0.95 7.08
CA LEU A 134 -1.76 0.78 5.77
C LEU A 134 -2.98 1.69 5.64
N GLN A 135 -3.87 1.67 6.65
CA GLN A 135 -5.09 2.49 6.65
C GLN A 135 -4.77 3.98 6.70
N PHE A 136 -3.69 4.37 7.39
CA PHE A 136 -3.19 5.73 7.36
C PHE A 136 -2.82 6.15 5.93
N PHE A 137 -2.04 5.36 5.20
CA PHE A 137 -1.67 5.66 3.82
C PHE A 137 -2.87 5.71 2.88
N ILE A 138 -3.84 4.82 3.06
CA ILE A 138 -5.06 4.79 2.25
C ILE A 138 -5.89 6.06 2.49
N SER A 139 -6.09 6.44 3.74
CA SER A 139 -6.92 7.61 4.10
C SER A 139 -6.30 8.95 3.69
N HIS A 140 -4.97 9.07 3.73
CA HIS A 140 -4.24 10.29 3.37
C HIS A 140 -3.66 10.24 1.94
N ASN A 141 -4.12 9.32 1.12
CA ASN A 141 -3.55 9.04 -0.20
C ASN A 141 -3.38 10.29 -1.07
N LYS A 142 -4.43 11.11 -1.18
CA LYS A 142 -4.43 12.32 -2.01
C LYS A 142 -3.54 13.42 -1.45
N GLU A 143 -3.58 13.62 -0.14
CA GLU A 143 -2.77 14.62 0.55
C GLU A 143 -1.28 14.30 0.40
N LEU A 144 -0.90 13.05 0.62
CA LEU A 144 0.47 12.58 0.47
C LEU A 144 0.96 12.71 -0.97
N LEU A 145 0.11 12.41 -1.94
CA LEU A 145 0.44 12.56 -3.35
C LEU A 145 0.63 14.04 -3.73
N LEU A 146 -0.19 14.95 -3.20
CA LEU A 146 -0.05 16.39 -3.43
C LEU A 146 1.21 16.96 -2.78
N GLU A 147 1.57 16.49 -1.59
CA GLU A 147 2.71 16.99 -0.82
C GLU A 147 4.04 16.45 -1.34
N PHE A 148 4.11 15.16 -1.65
CA PHE A 148 5.34 14.46 -1.97
C PHE A 148 5.48 14.07 -3.45
N GLY A 149 4.42 14.25 -4.25
CA GLY A 149 4.43 13.96 -5.68
C GLY A 149 5.36 14.89 -6.46
N LYS A 150 6.06 14.33 -7.43
CA LYS A 150 6.94 15.04 -8.35
C LYS A 150 6.47 14.77 -9.78
N THR A 151 6.17 15.83 -10.51
CA THR A 151 5.87 15.72 -11.94
C THR A 151 7.17 15.44 -12.70
N GLY A 152 7.22 14.29 -13.36
CA GLY A 152 8.32 13.92 -14.25
C GLY A 152 7.99 14.27 -15.70
N THR A 153 9.02 14.33 -16.54
CA THR A 153 8.84 14.53 -17.99
C THR A 153 8.26 13.30 -18.68
N THR A 154 8.53 12.11 -18.14
CA THR A 154 8.12 10.82 -18.73
C THR A 154 7.20 10.05 -17.78
N VAL A 155 7.53 9.99 -16.50
CA VAL A 155 6.81 9.23 -15.48
C VAL A 155 6.81 10.02 -14.18
N GLU A 156 5.67 10.05 -13.50
CA GLU A 156 5.52 10.65 -12.18
C GLU A 156 6.27 9.82 -11.14
N SER A 157 6.72 10.50 -10.10
CA SER A 157 7.35 9.87 -8.94
C SER A 157 6.96 10.57 -7.65
N VAL A 158 7.26 9.95 -6.50
CA VAL A 158 7.11 10.58 -5.19
C VAL A 158 8.48 10.71 -4.50
N ASP A 159 8.63 11.76 -3.71
CA ASP A 159 9.82 11.95 -2.87
C ASP A 159 9.76 11.05 -1.65
N PHE A 160 10.21 9.81 -1.82
CA PHE A 160 10.19 8.84 -0.74
C PHE A 160 11.11 9.25 0.45
N GLY A 161 12.15 10.06 0.20
CA GLY A 161 12.99 10.61 1.26
C GLY A 161 12.17 11.47 2.22
N LYS A 162 11.35 12.36 1.67
CA LYS A 162 10.43 13.18 2.48
C LYS A 162 9.32 12.37 3.15
N ILE A 163 8.80 11.34 2.49
CA ILE A 163 7.82 10.42 3.11
C ILE A 163 8.40 9.77 4.36
N LYS A 164 9.67 9.35 4.35
CA LYS A 164 10.33 8.78 5.54
C LYS A 164 10.40 9.76 6.71
N ASP A 165 10.56 11.04 6.41
CA ASP A 165 10.69 12.10 7.43
C ASP A 165 9.36 12.72 7.85
N MET A 166 8.23 12.27 7.25
CA MET A 166 6.92 12.78 7.61
C MET A 166 6.55 12.41 9.06
N LEU A 167 5.75 13.28 9.67
CA LEU A 167 5.27 13.09 11.03
C LEU A 167 3.95 12.32 11.02
N LEU A 168 3.91 11.27 11.83
CA LEU A 168 2.72 10.49 12.13
C LEU A 168 2.19 10.88 13.50
N TYR A 169 0.89 11.01 13.63
CA TYR A 169 0.21 11.08 14.92
C TYR A 169 -0.29 9.68 15.26
N MET A 170 0.43 9.02 16.14
CA MET A 170 0.23 7.62 16.46
C MET A 170 -0.62 7.46 17.70
N PRO A 171 -1.75 6.73 17.61
CA PRO A 171 -2.50 6.29 18.78
C PRO A 171 -1.68 5.28 19.61
N SER A 172 -2.20 4.91 20.78
CA SER A 172 -1.66 3.78 21.51
C SER A 172 -1.70 2.49 20.67
N THR A 173 -0.81 1.54 20.94
CA THR A 173 -0.74 0.26 20.21
C THR A 173 -2.08 -0.48 20.19
N VAL A 174 -2.81 -0.43 21.33
CA VAL A 174 -4.16 -1.03 21.43
C VAL A 174 -5.14 -0.36 20.48
N GLU A 175 -5.13 0.97 20.43
CA GLU A 175 -6.01 1.74 19.54
C GLU A 175 -5.63 1.55 18.07
N GLN A 176 -4.33 1.51 17.74
CA GLN A 176 -3.84 1.18 16.40
C GLN A 176 -4.39 -0.19 15.94
N GLN A 177 -4.31 -1.21 16.80
CA GLN A 177 -4.81 -2.55 16.50
C GLN A 177 -6.31 -2.53 16.27
N GLN A 178 -7.07 -1.84 17.14
CA GLN A 178 -8.52 -1.72 16.99
C GLN A 178 -8.93 -1.03 15.69
N ILE A 179 -8.25 0.06 15.33
CA ILE A 179 -8.48 0.78 14.08
C ILE A 179 -8.13 -0.13 12.88
N GLY A 180 -6.95 -0.74 12.88
CA GLY A 180 -6.50 -1.63 11.84
C GLY A 180 -7.47 -2.79 11.60
N ASP A 181 -7.82 -3.54 12.66
CA ASP A 181 -8.73 -4.67 12.60
C ASP A 181 -10.13 -4.28 12.10
N PHE A 182 -10.61 -3.11 12.52
CA PHE A 182 -11.91 -2.61 12.07
C PHE A 182 -11.94 -2.41 10.56
N PHE A 183 -10.97 -1.69 10.01
CA PHE A 183 -10.92 -1.42 8.57
C PHE A 183 -10.56 -2.66 7.75
N ALA A 184 -9.68 -3.54 8.25
CA ALA A 184 -9.39 -4.82 7.59
C ALA A 184 -10.65 -5.70 7.45
N LYS A 185 -11.51 -5.71 8.47
CA LYS A 185 -12.82 -6.39 8.40
C LYS A 185 -13.73 -5.75 7.36
N LEU A 186 -13.77 -4.42 7.28
CA LEU A 186 -14.55 -3.72 6.25
C LEU A 186 -14.04 -4.04 4.84
N ASP A 187 -12.73 -4.02 4.61
CA ASP A 187 -12.13 -4.38 3.32
C ASP A 187 -12.46 -5.82 2.92
N SER A 188 -12.44 -6.75 3.89
CA SER A 188 -12.82 -8.14 3.67
C SER A 188 -14.29 -8.27 3.27
N LEU A 189 -15.19 -7.54 3.92
CA LEU A 189 -16.62 -7.51 3.58
C LEU A 189 -16.85 -6.91 2.20
N ILE A 190 -16.21 -5.79 1.88
CA ILE A 190 -16.28 -5.16 0.55
C ILE A 190 -15.85 -6.14 -0.53
N THR A 191 -14.70 -6.80 -0.34
CA THR A 191 -14.17 -7.80 -1.28
C THR A 191 -15.14 -8.97 -1.47
N LEU A 192 -15.72 -9.49 -0.39
CA LEU A 192 -16.70 -10.57 -0.45
C LEU A 192 -17.95 -10.17 -1.22
N HIS A 193 -18.48 -8.97 -0.96
CA HIS A 193 -19.66 -8.46 -1.67
C HIS A 193 -19.40 -8.18 -3.14
N GLN A 194 -18.20 -7.67 -3.49
CA GLN A 194 -17.80 -7.48 -4.89
C GLN A 194 -17.76 -8.81 -5.66
N ARG A 195 -17.14 -9.85 -5.06
CA ARG A 195 -17.12 -11.21 -5.66
C ARG A 195 -18.54 -11.79 -5.83
N LYS A 196 -19.39 -11.59 -4.82
CA LYS A 196 -20.80 -12.04 -4.91
C LYS A 196 -21.55 -11.32 -6.02
N LEU A 197 -21.36 -10.01 -6.16
CA LEU A 197 -21.96 -9.21 -7.22
C LEU A 197 -21.52 -9.69 -8.61
N GLU A 198 -20.23 -9.91 -8.81
CA GLU A 198 -19.66 -10.43 -10.05
C GLU A 198 -20.25 -11.80 -10.40
N LEU A 199 -20.32 -12.72 -9.44
CA LEU A 199 -20.92 -14.02 -9.63
C LEU A 199 -22.41 -13.91 -10.07
N LEU A 200 -23.18 -13.06 -9.40
CA LEU A 200 -24.60 -12.84 -9.75
C LEU A 200 -24.76 -12.22 -11.15
N GLN A 201 -23.86 -11.31 -11.53
CA GLN A 201 -23.84 -10.74 -12.89
C GLN A 201 -23.54 -11.81 -13.94
N ASN A 202 -22.60 -12.70 -13.69
CA ASN A 202 -22.26 -13.81 -14.57
C ASN A 202 -23.41 -14.82 -14.70
N ILE A 203 -24.09 -15.14 -13.59
CA ILE A 203 -25.27 -16.00 -13.59
C ILE A 203 -26.39 -15.35 -14.42
N LYS A 204 -26.68 -14.06 -14.17
CA LYS A 204 -27.67 -13.30 -14.95
C LYS A 204 -27.37 -13.35 -16.42
N LYS A 205 -26.12 -13.06 -16.82
CA LYS A 205 -25.69 -13.12 -18.23
C LYS A 205 -25.92 -14.51 -18.84
N SER A 206 -25.44 -15.56 -18.17
CA SER A 206 -25.61 -16.93 -18.63
C SER A 206 -27.08 -17.37 -18.79
N LEU A 207 -27.98 -16.90 -17.91
CA LEU A 207 -29.39 -17.19 -18.02
C LEU A 207 -30.02 -16.43 -19.20
N LEU A 208 -29.68 -15.16 -19.40
CA LEU A 208 -30.16 -14.38 -20.56
C LEU A 208 -29.70 -15.02 -21.88
N ASP A 209 -28.41 -15.40 -21.97
CA ASP A 209 -27.86 -16.06 -23.16
C ASP A 209 -28.61 -17.39 -23.49
N LYS A 210 -29.10 -18.10 -22.45
CA LYS A 210 -29.88 -19.33 -22.63
C LYS A 210 -31.36 -19.11 -22.97
N MET A 211 -31.93 -17.97 -22.56
CA MET A 211 -33.35 -17.67 -22.75
C MET A 211 -33.66 -16.99 -24.09
N PHE A 212 -32.68 -16.34 -24.69
CA PHE A 212 -32.82 -15.55 -25.92
C PHE A 212 -31.93 -16.08 -27.07
N VAL A 213 -31.70 -17.37 -27.09
CA VAL A 213 -31.05 -18.07 -28.24
C VAL A 213 -32.03 -18.28 -29.36
#